data_a1ba3e4ff210631f68a948e0e119eacc
#
_entry.id   a1ba3e4ff210631f68a948e0e119eacc
#
_cell.length_a   1.000
_cell.length_b   1.000
_cell.length_c   1.000
_cell.angle_alpha   90.00
_cell.angle_beta   90.00
_cell.angle_gamma   90.00
#
_symmetry.space_group_name_H-M   'P 1'
#
loop_
_entity.id
_entity.type
_entity.pdbx_description
1 polymer ?
#
loop_
_entity_poly.entity_id
_entity_poly.type
_entity_poly.pdbx_seq_one_letter_code
_entity_poly.pdbx_strand_id
1 'polypeptide(L)'
;MSTARSPLFDGKFGRLFRSLPPATFGASEADNIANLTKLGAAMSSEADPADPKVGKDDEESGIPALYTYLGQFIDHDLTFDPASSLQKQNDPDALVDFRSPAFDLDNVYGRGPADQPYLYNDGNSFLLGDTLHGGSDPQARDLPRNSADVRRALIGDPRNDENALVSQLQGLLLRFHNRILEDNPGISFEAAQEARAIPLSVHDLRRFFTTHHPLQCPQLPQDEWAVRPG
;
A
#
# COMPACT_ATOMS: atom_id res chain seq x y z
N MET A 1 -7.61 -6.26 23.14
CA MET A 1 -8.80 -5.79 22.41
C MET A 1 -8.66 -6.29 20.98
N SER A 2 -9.53 -7.20 20.55
CA SER A 2 -9.55 -7.62 19.13
C SER A 2 -9.81 -6.38 18.31
N THR A 3 -8.81 -5.89 17.60
CA THR A 3 -8.99 -4.89 16.57
C THR A 3 -9.91 -5.50 15.53
N ALA A 4 -10.96 -4.79 15.17
CA ALA A 4 -11.94 -5.24 14.21
C ALA A 4 -11.28 -5.45 12.84
N ARG A 5 -10.71 -6.61 12.60
CA ARG A 5 -10.36 -7.13 11.27
C ARG A 5 -11.62 -7.65 10.56
N SER A 6 -12.76 -7.04 10.85
CA SER A 6 -13.99 -7.40 10.18
C SER A 6 -13.93 -6.85 8.76
N PRO A 7 -14.10 -7.71 7.74
CA PRO A 7 -14.27 -7.26 6.35
C PRO A 7 -15.52 -6.39 6.16
N LEU A 8 -16.34 -6.27 7.19
CA LEU A 8 -17.55 -5.44 7.24
C LEU A 8 -17.32 -4.15 8.05
N PHE A 9 -16.07 -3.86 8.44
CA PHE A 9 -15.79 -2.60 9.10
C PHE A 9 -15.95 -1.47 8.09
N ASP A 10 -16.99 -0.67 8.29
CA ASP A 10 -17.21 0.59 7.61
C ASP A 10 -16.90 1.72 8.59
N GLY A 11 -15.79 2.39 8.36
CA GLY A 11 -15.43 3.63 9.04
C GLY A 11 -15.94 4.84 8.28
N LYS A 12 -16.25 5.91 8.99
CA LYS A 12 -16.51 7.19 8.34
C LYS A 12 -15.27 8.04 8.34
N PHE A 13 -14.93 8.62 7.20
CA PHE A 13 -13.96 9.71 7.18
C PHE A 13 -14.46 10.84 8.08
N GLY A 14 -13.66 11.24 9.05
CA GLY A 14 -14.00 12.26 10.00
C GLY A 14 -13.45 13.62 9.60
N ARG A 15 -14.17 14.68 9.92
CA ARG A 15 -13.60 16.02 9.93
C ARG A 15 -12.80 16.19 11.23
N LEU A 16 -11.58 16.70 11.12
CA LEU A 16 -10.72 16.95 12.28
C LEU A 16 -11.37 17.93 13.26
N PHE A 17 -12.10 18.91 12.75
CA PHE A 17 -12.79 19.96 13.52
C PHE A 17 -14.27 20.04 13.15
N ARG A 18 -15.06 19.09 13.63
CA ARG A 18 -16.49 18.98 13.29
C ARG A 18 -17.34 20.20 13.69
N SER A 19 -16.94 20.89 14.75
CA SER A 19 -17.68 22.06 15.29
C SER A 19 -17.34 23.37 14.56
N LEU A 20 -16.30 23.39 13.74
CA LEU A 20 -15.94 24.58 12.99
C LEU A 20 -16.66 24.62 11.64
N PRO A 21 -17.09 25.81 11.19
CA PRO A 21 -17.59 25.96 9.83
C PRO A 21 -16.47 25.65 8.83
N PRO A 22 -16.80 25.28 7.58
CA PRO A 22 -15.82 25.16 6.52
C PRO A 22 -14.97 26.41 6.39
N ALA A 23 -13.64 26.24 6.33
CA ALA A 23 -12.75 27.36 6.06
C ALA A 23 -12.99 27.88 4.63
N THR A 24 -13.07 29.19 4.50
CA THR A 24 -13.10 29.83 3.19
C THR A 24 -11.68 30.03 2.70
N PHE A 25 -11.38 29.55 1.50
CA PHE A 25 -10.06 29.73 0.87
C PHE A 25 -9.99 31.06 0.11
N GLY A 26 -11.12 31.70 -0.14
CA GLY A 26 -11.28 33.02 -0.74
C GLY A 26 -12.63 33.64 -0.39
N ALA A 27 -12.82 34.91 -0.68
CA ALA A 27 -14.04 35.66 -0.42
C ALA A 27 -15.17 35.31 -1.42
N SER A 28 -14.82 34.78 -2.58
CA SER A 28 -15.72 34.37 -3.67
C SER A 28 -15.23 33.10 -4.34
N GLU A 29 -16.07 32.50 -5.17
CA GLU A 29 -15.67 31.37 -6.01
C GLU A 29 -14.48 31.71 -6.94
N ALA A 30 -14.49 32.90 -7.52
CA ALA A 30 -13.39 33.40 -8.34
C ALA A 30 -12.08 33.51 -7.54
N ASP A 31 -12.14 34.00 -6.31
CA ASP A 31 -10.97 34.06 -5.42
C ASP A 31 -10.49 32.66 -5.03
N ASN A 32 -11.40 31.73 -4.79
CA ASN A 32 -11.04 30.33 -4.52
C ASN A 32 -10.28 29.72 -5.69
N ILE A 33 -10.78 29.88 -6.91
CA ILE A 33 -10.13 29.40 -8.13
C ILE A 33 -8.75 30.07 -8.30
N ALA A 34 -8.65 31.39 -8.15
CA ALA A 34 -7.39 32.10 -8.26
C ALA A 34 -6.36 31.64 -7.21
N ASN A 35 -6.76 31.43 -5.98
CA ASN A 35 -5.91 30.96 -4.90
C ASN A 35 -5.45 29.51 -5.11
N LEU A 36 -6.36 28.63 -5.54
CA LEU A 36 -6.01 27.24 -5.88
C LEU A 36 -5.07 27.18 -7.09
N THR A 37 -5.28 28.03 -8.08
CA THR A 37 -4.37 28.13 -9.25
C THR A 37 -2.97 28.56 -8.82
N LYS A 38 -2.85 29.56 -7.93
CA LYS A 38 -1.56 29.97 -7.37
C LYS A 38 -0.88 28.86 -6.57
N LEU A 39 -1.67 28.14 -5.75
CA LEU A 39 -1.15 27.00 -5.00
C LEU A 39 -0.67 25.89 -5.95
N GLY A 40 -1.49 25.55 -6.96
CA GLY A 40 -1.11 24.56 -7.98
C GLY A 40 0.18 24.94 -8.73
N ALA A 41 0.31 26.23 -9.10
CA ALA A 41 1.54 26.71 -9.72
C ALA A 41 2.78 26.61 -8.81
N ALA A 42 2.60 26.88 -7.50
CA ALA A 42 3.69 26.75 -6.52
C ALA A 42 4.06 25.29 -6.22
N MET A 43 3.13 24.35 -6.46
CA MET A 43 3.37 22.92 -6.29
C MET A 43 3.89 22.22 -7.57
N SER A 44 3.86 22.94 -8.70
CA SER A 44 4.33 22.40 -9.98
C SER A 44 5.81 22.70 -10.13
N SER A 45 6.60 21.67 -10.43
CA SER A 45 7.98 21.82 -10.82
C SER A 45 8.10 22.33 -12.25
N GLU A 46 9.24 22.91 -12.60
CA GLU A 46 9.62 23.11 -13.98
C GLU A 46 9.83 21.75 -14.67
N ALA A 47 9.67 21.71 -15.98
CA ALA A 47 9.90 20.48 -16.72
C ALA A 47 11.36 20.03 -16.56
N ASP A 48 11.56 18.76 -16.25
CA ASP A 48 12.88 18.15 -16.16
C ASP A 48 13.68 18.43 -17.46
N PRO A 49 14.99 18.74 -17.34
CA PRO A 49 15.81 18.87 -18.53
C PRO A 49 15.83 17.56 -19.34
N ALA A 50 15.82 17.68 -20.66
CA ALA A 50 15.81 16.51 -21.56
C ALA A 50 17.02 15.58 -21.37
N ASP A 51 18.12 16.09 -20.79
CA ASP A 51 19.27 15.31 -20.34
C ASP A 51 19.49 15.56 -18.84
N PRO A 52 19.22 14.59 -17.96
CA PRO A 52 19.39 14.73 -16.53
C PRO A 52 20.86 14.92 -16.10
N LYS A 53 21.81 14.81 -17.04
CA LYS A 53 23.24 15.09 -16.78
C LYS A 53 23.62 16.55 -17.09
N VAL A 54 22.74 17.28 -17.73
CA VAL A 54 22.96 18.65 -18.21
C VAL A 54 21.89 19.56 -17.62
N GLY A 55 22.06 19.97 -16.43
CA GLY A 55 21.17 20.90 -15.78
C GLY A 55 21.25 20.78 -14.26
N LYS A 56 20.91 21.83 -13.58
CA LYS A 56 20.64 21.76 -12.17
C LYS A 56 19.17 21.38 -12.03
N ASP A 57 18.91 20.27 -11.39
CA ASP A 57 17.63 19.96 -10.79
C ASP A 57 17.59 20.70 -9.43
N ASP A 58 17.29 21.98 -9.50
CA ASP A 58 17.24 22.83 -8.30
C ASP A 58 16.03 22.48 -7.40
N GLU A 59 15.16 21.62 -7.88
CA GLU A 59 13.95 21.15 -7.19
C GLU A 59 14.17 19.81 -6.48
N GLU A 60 15.29 19.16 -6.71
CA GLU A 60 15.63 17.90 -6.08
C GLU A 60 15.69 18.05 -4.55
N SER A 61 14.71 17.46 -3.89
CA SER A 61 14.60 17.55 -2.43
C SER A 61 15.67 16.75 -1.68
N GLY A 62 16.40 15.89 -2.37
CA GLY A 62 17.30 14.91 -1.77
C GLY A 62 16.57 13.76 -1.05
N ILE A 63 15.23 13.72 -1.12
CA ILE A 63 14.41 12.62 -0.61
C ILE A 63 14.16 11.64 -1.75
N PRO A 64 14.54 10.36 -1.61
CA PRO A 64 14.31 9.39 -2.66
C PRO A 64 12.84 9.31 -3.06
N ALA A 65 12.53 9.35 -4.37
CA ALA A 65 11.18 9.28 -4.92
C ALA A 65 10.40 8.03 -4.46
N LEU A 66 11.11 6.97 -4.07
CA LEU A 66 10.51 5.76 -3.51
C LEU A 66 9.61 6.03 -2.30
N TYR A 67 9.90 7.08 -1.50
CA TYR A 67 9.05 7.44 -0.36
C TYR A 67 7.64 7.88 -0.80
N THR A 68 7.49 8.49 -1.97
CA THR A 68 6.17 8.82 -2.53
C THR A 68 5.37 7.56 -2.81
N TYR A 69 5.99 6.56 -3.43
CA TYR A 69 5.32 5.29 -3.74
C TYR A 69 5.05 4.44 -2.50
N LEU A 70 5.93 4.51 -1.50
CA LEU A 70 5.67 3.90 -0.20
C LEU A 70 4.50 4.59 0.51
N GLY A 71 4.43 5.92 0.45
CA GLY A 71 3.29 6.70 0.95
C GLY A 71 1.99 6.30 0.26
N GLN A 72 1.98 6.19 -1.07
CA GLN A 72 0.84 5.69 -1.83
C GLN A 72 0.42 4.29 -1.39
N PHE A 73 1.37 3.39 -1.20
CA PHE A 73 1.08 2.03 -0.73
C PHE A 73 0.46 2.02 0.68
N ILE A 74 0.94 2.89 1.58
CA ILE A 74 0.36 3.06 2.92
C ILE A 74 -1.05 3.64 2.83
N ASP A 75 -1.28 4.64 1.97
CA ASP A 75 -2.61 5.20 1.74
C ASP A 75 -3.61 4.13 1.27
N HIS A 76 -3.19 3.22 0.40
CA HIS A 76 -4.02 2.12 -0.05
C HIS A 76 -4.37 1.13 1.07
N ASP A 77 -3.54 1.05 2.10
CA ASP A 77 -3.81 0.23 3.28
C ASP A 77 -4.76 0.90 4.27
N LEU A 78 -4.68 2.21 4.38
CA LEU A 78 -5.44 3.00 5.35
C LEU A 78 -6.79 3.49 4.83
N THR A 79 -7.00 3.50 3.52
CA THR A 79 -8.18 4.08 2.89
C THR A 79 -8.68 3.23 1.73
N PHE A 80 -9.96 2.91 1.70
CA PHE A 80 -10.59 2.27 0.55
C PHE A 80 -12.06 2.62 0.46
N ASP A 81 -12.43 3.33 -0.60
CA ASP A 81 -13.82 3.62 -0.92
C ASP A 81 -14.14 3.26 -2.38
N PRO A 82 -14.60 2.03 -2.62
CA PRO A 82 -14.98 1.59 -3.96
C PRO A 82 -16.35 2.12 -4.42
N ALA A 83 -17.10 2.72 -3.52
CA ALA A 83 -18.51 3.09 -3.75
C ALA A 83 -18.73 4.57 -4.02
N SER A 84 -17.80 5.45 -3.57
CA SER A 84 -17.91 6.88 -3.79
C SER A 84 -17.60 7.23 -5.24
N SER A 85 -18.38 8.16 -5.77
CA SER A 85 -18.04 8.82 -7.03
C SER A 85 -17.65 10.26 -6.76
N LEU A 86 -16.78 10.80 -7.60
CA LEU A 86 -16.42 12.23 -7.58
C LEU A 86 -17.64 13.16 -7.68
N GLN A 87 -18.77 12.67 -8.15
CA GLN A 87 -20.02 13.41 -8.23
C GLN A 87 -20.74 13.55 -6.89
N LYS A 88 -20.38 12.76 -5.87
CA LYS A 88 -20.94 12.85 -4.49
C LYS A 88 -20.11 13.72 -3.55
N GLN A 89 -19.24 14.55 -4.07
CA GLN A 89 -18.31 15.38 -3.29
C GLN A 89 -18.93 16.39 -2.34
N ASN A 90 -20.23 16.64 -2.47
CA ASN A 90 -20.91 17.67 -1.66
C ASN A 90 -21.35 17.17 -0.28
N ASP A 91 -21.20 15.88 0.02
CA ASP A 91 -21.52 15.30 1.32
C ASP A 91 -20.34 14.47 1.85
N PRO A 92 -19.39 15.11 2.55
CA PRO A 92 -18.26 14.40 3.15
C PRO A 92 -18.68 13.37 4.21
N ASP A 93 -19.87 13.51 4.79
CA ASP A 93 -20.39 12.58 5.79
C ASP A 93 -20.96 11.29 5.16
N ALA A 94 -21.13 11.28 3.82
CA ALA A 94 -21.51 10.10 3.06
C ALA A 94 -20.31 9.22 2.62
N LEU A 95 -19.09 9.71 2.82
CA LEU A 95 -17.89 8.94 2.51
C LEU A 95 -17.67 7.85 3.56
N VAL A 96 -17.47 6.61 3.11
CA VAL A 96 -17.25 5.45 3.97
C VAL A 96 -15.89 4.88 3.64
N ASP A 97 -15.11 4.58 4.67
CA ASP A 97 -13.84 3.90 4.54
C ASP A 97 -14.01 2.42 4.88
N PHE A 98 -13.61 1.55 3.95
CA PHE A 98 -13.67 0.10 4.09
C PHE A 98 -12.35 -0.50 4.55
N ARG A 99 -11.40 0.31 5.01
CA ARG A 99 -10.13 -0.12 5.63
C ARG A 99 -10.14 0.15 7.13
N SER A 100 -9.32 -0.61 7.83
CA SER A 100 -9.01 -0.31 9.23
C SER A 100 -8.07 0.91 9.30
N PRO A 101 -8.15 1.76 10.34
CA PRO A 101 -7.24 2.88 10.50
C PRO A 101 -5.88 2.42 11.07
N ALA A 102 -5.36 1.30 10.60
CA ALA A 102 -4.12 0.69 11.03
C ALA A 102 -3.35 0.19 9.82
N PHE A 103 -2.03 0.28 9.88
CA PHE A 103 -1.17 -0.31 8.85
C PHE A 103 -1.03 -1.82 9.10
N ASP A 104 -2.06 -2.57 8.71
CA ASP A 104 -2.19 -4.02 8.92
C ASP A 104 -2.07 -4.83 7.62
N LEU A 105 -1.80 -4.15 6.50
CA LEU A 105 -1.58 -4.72 5.18
C LEU A 105 -2.82 -5.38 4.56
N ASP A 106 -3.99 -4.87 4.87
CA ASP A 106 -5.23 -5.30 4.25
C ASP A 106 -5.22 -5.11 2.73
N ASN A 107 -4.47 -4.12 2.23
CA ASN A 107 -4.23 -3.91 0.80
C ASN A 107 -3.47 -5.09 0.15
N VAL A 108 -2.68 -5.84 0.92
CA VAL A 108 -1.95 -7.04 0.45
C VAL A 108 -2.78 -8.29 0.65
N TYR A 109 -3.29 -8.50 1.86
CA TYR A 109 -3.97 -9.73 2.25
C TYR A 109 -5.43 -9.81 1.80
N GLY A 110 -6.02 -8.65 1.45
CA GLY A 110 -7.46 -8.60 1.24
C GLY A 110 -8.21 -9.07 2.49
N ARG A 111 -9.22 -9.89 2.28
CA ARG A 111 -10.02 -10.47 3.36
C ARG A 111 -9.55 -11.86 3.80
N GLY A 112 -8.38 -12.26 3.34
CA GLY A 112 -7.78 -13.54 3.70
C GLY A 112 -8.28 -14.74 2.88
N PRO A 113 -7.68 -15.93 3.10
CA PRO A 113 -7.90 -17.09 2.26
C PRO A 113 -9.31 -17.67 2.36
N ALA A 114 -10.02 -17.48 3.47
CA ALA A 114 -11.38 -17.97 3.62
C ALA A 114 -12.38 -17.20 2.73
N ASP A 115 -12.22 -15.89 2.58
CA ASP A 115 -13.11 -15.02 1.81
C ASP A 115 -12.66 -14.83 0.37
N GLN A 116 -11.36 -14.85 0.12
CA GLN A 116 -10.74 -14.61 -1.17
C GLN A 116 -9.76 -15.74 -1.55
N PRO A 117 -10.23 -17.00 -1.62
CA PRO A 117 -9.35 -18.16 -1.87
C PRO A 117 -8.60 -18.07 -3.20
N TYR A 118 -9.09 -17.29 -4.16
CA TYR A 118 -8.47 -17.07 -5.46
C TYR A 118 -7.17 -16.26 -5.44
N LEU A 119 -6.80 -15.69 -4.28
CA LEU A 119 -5.51 -15.01 -4.08
C LEU A 119 -4.42 -15.97 -3.60
N TYR A 120 -4.79 -17.17 -3.18
CA TYR A 120 -3.92 -18.07 -2.43
C TYR A 120 -3.79 -19.45 -3.08
N ASN A 121 -2.64 -20.10 -2.83
CA ASN A 121 -2.45 -21.53 -3.02
C ASN A 121 -2.78 -22.25 -1.71
N ASP A 122 -3.53 -23.33 -1.79
CA ASP A 122 -3.78 -24.21 -0.63
C ASP A 122 -4.19 -23.51 0.67
N GLY A 123 -4.75 -22.31 0.55
CA GLY A 123 -5.27 -21.50 1.65
C GLY A 123 -4.24 -20.68 2.42
N ASN A 124 -2.95 -20.82 2.19
CA ASN A 124 -1.94 -20.14 3.00
C ASN A 124 -0.96 -19.27 2.22
N SER A 125 -0.34 -19.77 1.17
CA SER A 125 0.62 -19.01 0.37
C SER A 125 -0.08 -18.22 -0.74
N PHE A 126 0.46 -17.04 -1.07
CA PHE A 126 -0.05 -16.25 -2.18
C PHE A 126 0.27 -16.86 -3.53
N LEU A 127 -0.68 -16.74 -4.45
CA LEU A 127 -0.39 -16.90 -5.88
C LEU A 127 0.62 -15.87 -6.34
N LEU A 128 1.52 -16.27 -7.23
CA LEU A 128 2.45 -15.38 -7.92
C LEU A 128 2.20 -15.46 -9.42
N GLY A 129 2.47 -14.37 -10.11
CA GLY A 129 2.36 -14.31 -11.57
C GLY A 129 3.55 -14.92 -12.30
N ASP A 130 3.64 -14.62 -13.59
CA ASP A 130 4.70 -15.09 -14.47
C ASP A 130 6.07 -14.54 -14.07
N THR A 131 7.14 -15.22 -14.43
CA THR A 131 8.51 -14.73 -14.23
C THR A 131 8.73 -13.47 -15.06
N LEU A 132 9.22 -12.41 -14.42
CA LEU A 132 9.64 -11.20 -15.11
C LEU A 132 11.03 -11.40 -15.71
N HIS A 133 11.21 -10.87 -16.92
CA HIS A 133 12.47 -10.97 -17.65
C HIS A 133 13.11 -9.59 -17.81
N GLY A 134 14.43 -9.54 -17.87
CA GLY A 134 15.19 -8.31 -18.12
C GLY A 134 15.60 -7.53 -16.87
N GLY A 135 15.19 -7.95 -15.68
CA GLY A 135 15.66 -7.40 -14.42
C GLY A 135 16.89 -8.10 -13.86
N SER A 136 17.47 -7.53 -12.80
CA SER A 136 18.60 -8.13 -12.09
C SER A 136 18.21 -9.28 -11.13
N ASP A 137 16.93 -9.38 -10.77
CA ASP A 137 16.41 -10.45 -9.92
C ASP A 137 15.79 -11.56 -10.77
N PRO A 138 16.44 -12.74 -10.87
CA PRO A 138 15.91 -13.86 -11.63
C PRO A 138 14.66 -14.49 -11.01
N GLN A 139 14.33 -14.14 -9.77
CA GLN A 139 13.15 -14.61 -9.07
C GLN A 139 12.01 -13.59 -9.11
N ALA A 140 12.18 -12.46 -9.79
CA ALA A 140 11.14 -11.47 -9.93
C ALA A 140 9.91 -12.07 -10.63
N ARG A 141 8.74 -11.80 -10.06
CA ARG A 141 7.44 -12.27 -10.55
C ARG A 141 6.53 -11.10 -10.79
N ASP A 142 5.71 -11.21 -11.83
CA ASP A 142 4.55 -10.35 -11.98
C ASP A 142 3.51 -10.66 -10.89
N LEU A 143 2.54 -9.79 -10.72
CA LEU A 143 1.37 -10.06 -9.93
C LEU A 143 0.53 -11.17 -10.58
N PRO A 144 -0.16 -12.02 -9.81
CA PRO A 144 -1.08 -13.00 -10.38
C PRO A 144 -2.20 -12.27 -11.11
N ARG A 145 -2.54 -12.72 -12.32
CA ARG A 145 -3.53 -12.05 -13.17
C ARG A 145 -4.62 -13.00 -13.61
N ASN A 146 -5.82 -12.46 -13.81
CA ASN A 146 -6.91 -13.23 -14.41
C ASN A 146 -6.63 -13.55 -15.90
N SER A 147 -7.44 -14.41 -16.51
CA SER A 147 -7.34 -14.85 -17.90
C SER A 147 -8.16 -14.01 -18.89
N ALA A 148 -8.72 -12.88 -18.47
CA ALA A 148 -9.51 -12.01 -19.35
C ALA A 148 -8.62 -11.28 -20.37
N ASP A 149 -9.23 -10.74 -21.45
CA ASP A 149 -8.52 -9.95 -22.47
C ASP A 149 -7.77 -8.75 -21.84
N VAL A 150 -8.42 -8.08 -20.90
CA VAL A 150 -7.79 -7.09 -20.03
C VAL A 150 -7.37 -7.81 -18.74
N ARG A 151 -6.10 -8.17 -18.68
CA ARG A 151 -5.54 -8.86 -17.51
C ARG A 151 -5.45 -7.92 -16.32
N ARG A 152 -6.22 -8.23 -15.27
CA ARG A 152 -6.21 -7.50 -14.00
C ARG A 152 -5.50 -8.33 -12.95
N ALA A 153 -4.74 -7.66 -12.09
CA ALA A 153 -4.09 -8.32 -10.98
C ALA A 153 -5.13 -8.88 -9.99
N LEU A 154 -4.84 -10.08 -9.50
CA LEU A 154 -5.60 -10.75 -8.43
C LEU A 154 -4.86 -10.52 -7.12
N ILE A 155 -5.13 -9.40 -6.48
CA ILE A 155 -4.46 -8.89 -5.27
C ILE A 155 -5.49 -8.28 -4.32
N GLY A 156 -5.08 -8.00 -3.09
CA GLY A 156 -5.97 -7.46 -2.06
C GLY A 156 -6.53 -6.08 -2.36
N ASP A 157 -5.76 -5.23 -3.05
CA ASP A 157 -6.20 -3.90 -3.48
C ASP A 157 -5.81 -3.65 -4.94
N PRO A 158 -6.78 -3.45 -5.85
CA PRO A 158 -6.52 -3.26 -7.28
C PRO A 158 -5.68 -2.00 -7.57
N ARG A 159 -5.66 -1.00 -6.69
CA ARG A 159 -4.86 0.21 -6.84
C ARG A 159 -3.35 -0.08 -6.76
N ASN A 160 -2.96 -1.20 -6.16
CA ASN A 160 -1.55 -1.62 -6.12
C ASN A 160 -1.02 -2.12 -7.47
N ASP A 161 -1.82 -2.12 -8.53
CA ASP A 161 -1.41 -2.39 -9.93
C ASP A 161 -1.46 -1.15 -10.83
N GLU A 162 -1.58 0.05 -10.27
CA GLU A 162 -1.70 1.31 -11.05
C GLU A 162 -0.38 1.75 -11.68
N ASN A 163 0.75 1.44 -11.04
CA ASN A 163 2.08 1.78 -11.55
C ASN A 163 3.12 0.70 -11.22
N ALA A 164 4.20 0.69 -11.98
CA ALA A 164 5.22 -0.34 -11.89
C ALA A 164 5.92 -0.41 -10.52
N LEU A 165 6.06 0.72 -9.80
CA LEU A 165 6.76 0.75 -8.52
C LEU A 165 5.91 0.15 -7.40
N VAL A 166 4.64 0.55 -7.32
CA VAL A 166 3.71 0.01 -6.32
C VAL A 166 3.41 -1.46 -6.60
N SER A 167 3.27 -1.86 -7.87
CA SER A 167 3.04 -3.27 -8.22
C SER A 167 4.23 -4.17 -7.86
N GLN A 168 5.47 -3.68 -8.04
CA GLN A 168 6.65 -4.42 -7.60
C GLN A 168 6.75 -4.51 -6.07
N LEU A 169 6.38 -3.46 -5.36
CA LEU A 169 6.30 -3.49 -3.90
C LEU A 169 5.25 -4.52 -3.43
N GLN A 170 4.07 -4.53 -4.04
CA GLN A 170 3.04 -5.54 -3.81
C GLN A 170 3.59 -6.95 -4.04
N GLY A 171 4.20 -7.21 -5.20
CA GLY A 171 4.76 -8.51 -5.55
C GLY A 171 5.86 -8.96 -4.60
N LEU A 172 6.70 -8.04 -4.15
CA LEU A 172 7.72 -8.30 -3.15
C LEU A 172 7.10 -8.77 -1.83
N LEU A 173 6.01 -8.12 -1.41
CA LEU A 173 5.32 -8.48 -0.19
C LEU A 173 4.61 -9.85 -0.30
N LEU A 174 4.06 -10.21 -1.46
CA LEU A 174 3.52 -11.56 -1.68
C LEU A 174 4.62 -12.62 -1.54
N ARG A 175 5.77 -12.39 -2.18
CA ARG A 175 6.93 -13.29 -2.11
C ARG A 175 7.48 -13.40 -0.69
N PHE A 176 7.52 -12.30 0.05
CA PHE A 176 8.00 -12.27 1.42
C PHE A 176 7.13 -13.11 2.34
N HIS A 177 5.81 -13.03 2.21
CA HIS A 177 4.88 -13.90 2.95
C HIS A 177 5.14 -15.39 2.62
N ASN A 178 5.24 -15.72 1.35
CA ASN A 178 5.50 -17.10 0.94
C ASN A 178 6.83 -17.61 1.52
N ARG A 179 7.84 -16.74 1.57
CA ARG A 179 9.13 -17.08 2.17
C ARG A 179 9.05 -17.33 3.67
N ILE A 180 8.23 -16.57 4.40
CA ILE A 180 7.97 -16.83 5.83
C ILE A 180 7.39 -18.23 6.03
N LEU A 181 6.44 -18.64 5.19
CA LEU A 181 5.84 -19.98 5.25
C LEU A 181 6.88 -21.07 4.96
N GLU A 182 7.72 -20.87 3.96
CA GLU A 182 8.79 -21.82 3.60
C GLU A 182 9.81 -22.00 4.73
N ASP A 183 10.23 -20.89 5.34
CA ASP A 183 11.24 -20.90 6.40
C ASP A 183 10.70 -21.39 7.75
N ASN A 184 9.38 -21.40 7.93
CA ASN A 184 8.71 -21.81 9.17
C ASN A 184 7.59 -22.85 8.89
N PRO A 185 7.92 -24.11 8.56
CA PRO A 185 6.93 -25.13 8.27
C PRO A 185 5.95 -25.33 9.44
N GLY A 186 4.66 -25.25 9.14
CA GLY A 186 3.59 -25.42 10.13
C GLY A 186 3.15 -24.15 10.84
N ILE A 187 3.72 -22.99 10.51
CA ILE A 187 3.20 -21.70 10.98
C ILE A 187 1.77 -21.47 10.47
N SER A 188 0.89 -20.89 11.30
CA SER A 188 -0.44 -20.51 10.83
C SER A 188 -0.39 -19.29 9.90
N PHE A 189 -1.45 -19.11 9.11
CA PHE A 189 -1.59 -17.95 8.24
C PHE A 189 -1.52 -16.64 9.04
N GLU A 190 -2.25 -16.58 10.14
CA GLU A 190 -2.31 -15.41 11.03
C GLU A 190 -0.94 -15.09 11.62
N ALA A 191 -0.21 -16.10 12.09
CA ALA A 191 1.12 -15.92 12.63
C ALA A 191 2.12 -15.45 11.55
N ALA A 192 2.01 -15.96 10.33
CA ALA A 192 2.82 -15.49 9.20
C ALA A 192 2.44 -14.04 8.79
N GLN A 193 1.18 -13.68 8.90
CA GLN A 193 0.70 -12.32 8.69
C GLN A 193 1.26 -11.36 9.77
N GLU A 194 1.28 -11.76 11.03
CA GLU A 194 1.83 -10.96 12.13
C GLU A 194 3.34 -10.82 12.03
N ALA A 195 4.06 -11.88 11.68
CA ALA A 195 5.51 -11.85 11.50
C ALA A 195 5.98 -10.80 10.47
N ARG A 196 5.13 -10.43 9.53
CA ARG A 196 5.38 -9.38 8.55
C ARG A 196 5.19 -7.97 9.07
N ALA A 197 4.31 -7.75 10.01
CA ALA A 197 4.07 -6.43 10.58
C ALA A 197 5.31 -5.90 11.36
N ILE A 198 6.15 -6.81 11.85
CA ILE A 198 7.35 -6.47 12.64
C ILE A 198 8.46 -5.84 11.78
N PRO A 199 8.83 -6.35 10.58
CA PRO A 199 9.90 -5.76 9.76
C PRO A 199 9.55 -4.45 9.05
N LEU A 200 8.28 -4.06 9.02
CA LEU A 200 7.84 -2.80 8.41
C LEU A 200 7.94 -1.60 9.36
N SER A 201 8.55 -1.77 10.54
CA SER A 201 8.97 -0.62 11.33
C SER A 201 9.89 0.29 10.49
N VAL A 202 9.81 1.61 10.69
CA VAL A 202 10.60 2.60 9.93
C VAL A 202 12.11 2.30 9.94
N HIS A 203 12.60 1.62 10.97
CA HIS A 203 14.01 1.23 11.09
C HIS A 203 14.37 0.08 10.15
N ASP A 204 13.47 -0.87 9.96
CA ASP A 204 13.70 -2.06 9.13
C ASP A 204 13.45 -1.77 7.65
N LEU A 205 12.54 -0.87 7.32
CA LEU A 205 12.39 -0.33 5.97
C LEU A 205 13.69 0.33 5.48
N ARG A 206 14.37 1.12 6.31
CA ARG A 206 15.69 1.66 5.97
C ARG A 206 16.69 0.56 5.65
N ARG A 207 16.73 -0.49 6.46
CA ARG A 207 17.64 -1.62 6.27
C ARG A 207 17.31 -2.42 5.03
N PHE A 208 16.04 -2.61 4.72
CA PHE A 208 15.54 -3.29 3.53
C PHE A 208 15.93 -2.58 2.23
N PHE A 209 15.82 -1.25 2.20
CA PHE A 209 16.13 -0.45 1.01
C PHE A 209 17.61 -0.10 0.86
N THR A 210 18.43 -0.21 1.90
CA THR A 210 19.85 0.13 1.85
C THR A 210 20.79 -1.05 1.65
N THR A 211 20.33 -2.30 1.80
CA THR A 211 21.14 -3.49 1.65
C THR A 211 20.65 -4.33 0.47
N HIS A 212 21.43 -4.39 -0.59
CA HIS A 212 21.25 -5.30 -1.74
C HIS A 212 21.54 -6.76 -1.35
N HIS A 213 21.18 -7.19 -0.16
CA HIS A 213 21.34 -8.57 0.26
C HIS A 213 20.08 -9.40 0.01
N PRO A 214 20.21 -10.66 -0.41
CA PRO A 214 19.07 -11.56 -0.49
C PRO A 214 18.36 -11.59 0.86
N LEU A 215 17.05 -11.53 0.81
CA LEU A 215 16.16 -11.54 1.97
C LEU A 215 16.50 -12.73 2.87
N GLN A 216 17.24 -12.48 3.93
CA GLN A 216 17.31 -13.41 5.05
C GLN A 216 16.16 -13.06 5.97
N CYS A 217 15.12 -13.88 5.95
CA CYS A 217 14.05 -13.79 6.92
C CYS A 217 14.66 -14.01 8.32
N PRO A 218 14.48 -13.09 9.29
CA PRO A 218 14.89 -13.38 10.65
C PRO A 218 14.13 -14.64 11.12
N GLN A 219 14.87 -15.66 11.57
CA GLN A 219 14.26 -16.75 12.30
C GLN A 219 13.75 -16.16 13.60
N LEU A 220 12.44 -16.10 13.73
CA LEU A 220 11.82 -15.61 14.95
C LEU A 220 12.00 -16.69 16.06
N PRO A 221 12.33 -16.28 17.29
CA PRO A 221 12.40 -17.21 18.41
C PRO A 221 11.08 -17.95 18.56
N GLN A 222 11.11 -19.27 18.68
CA GLN A 222 9.90 -20.13 18.78
C GLN A 222 9.02 -19.82 19.99
N ASP A 223 9.55 -19.12 20.96
CA ASP A 223 8.91 -18.72 22.20
C ASP A 223 8.08 -17.42 22.07
N GLU A 224 8.28 -16.62 21.04
CA GLU A 224 7.44 -15.43 20.79
C GLU A 224 6.09 -15.75 20.13
N TRP A 225 5.88 -16.97 19.64
CA TRP A 225 4.62 -17.42 19.03
C TRP A 225 3.53 -17.81 20.05
N ALA A 226 3.88 -17.87 21.34
CA ALA A 226 2.91 -18.15 22.38
C ALA A 226 1.95 -16.96 22.50
N VAL A 227 0.76 -17.13 21.97
CA VAL A 227 -0.38 -16.23 22.17
C VAL A 227 -0.50 -15.98 23.67
N ARG A 228 -0.24 -14.76 24.10
CA ARG A 228 -0.55 -14.35 25.47
C ARG A 228 -2.07 -14.37 25.60
N PRO A 229 -2.64 -15.22 26.48
CA PRO A 229 -4.06 -15.15 26.76
C PRO A 229 -4.36 -13.79 27.41
N GLY A 230 -5.22 -12.99 26.76
CA GLY A 230 -5.76 -11.74 27.27
C GLY A 230 -7.03 -11.96 28.06
#